data_d9057583228e8f282d486df0d2e3e290
#
_entry.id   d9057583228e8f282d486df0d2e3e290
#
_cell.length_a   1.000
_cell.length_b   1.000
_cell.length_c   1.000
_cell.angle_alpha   90.00
_cell.angle_beta   90.00
_cell.angle_gamma   90.00
#
_symmetry.space_group_name_H-M   'P 1'
#
loop_
_entity.id
_entity.type
_entity.pdbx_description
1 polymer ?
#
loop_
_entity_poly.entity_id
_entity_poly.type
_entity_poly.pdbx_seq_one_letter_code
_entity_poly.pdbx_strand_id
1 'polypeptide(L)'
;MRWAGTGRAEVSPVLDNHQLSQLVDTNDEWITTRTGIHTRRLVSAGQGVTDLAVQAAENALTAAGLTPLDVELIVLATSTPDDLFGSASLVQERLGAKRAVAFDLTAACSGFVFGVVTAAQFLRTGTYGTTLVIGADVLSRWVDWQDRRTCILFGDGAGAVVLQPSPEEHLLGFELQNDGSQNACLTLPYQGQPQPLIDELIVHSGTYQPVWMNGQEVYKFAVKRVPEVIEKALFRAGLDSQQVDHFVLHQANQRILDAVAAKLSVPPTRMLSNLAHYGNTSAASIPIMLDEAVRDGRIQPGQTLVLAGFGAGLTLGAVVCQWG
;
A
#
# COMPACT_ATOMS: atom_id res chain seq x y z
N MET A 1 -11.06 -16.48 -8.33
CA MET A 1 -10.73 -15.18 -8.99
C MET A 1 -9.35 -15.27 -9.63
N ARG A 2 -9.04 -14.42 -10.62
CA ARG A 2 -7.70 -14.35 -11.25
C ARG A 2 -7.15 -12.92 -11.25
N TRP A 3 -5.85 -12.79 -11.38
CA TRP A 3 -5.13 -11.53 -11.57
C TRP A 3 -5.02 -11.24 -13.06
N ALA A 4 -5.73 -10.23 -13.55
CA ALA A 4 -5.85 -9.98 -15.00
C ALA A 4 -4.89 -8.91 -15.52
N GLY A 5 -4.43 -7.99 -14.68
CA GLY A 5 -3.51 -6.93 -15.07
C GLY A 5 -3.00 -6.13 -13.89
N THR A 6 -1.87 -5.47 -14.10
CA THR A 6 -1.25 -4.55 -13.13
C THR A 6 -0.95 -3.21 -13.78
N GLY A 7 -0.85 -2.16 -12.97
CA GLY A 7 -0.43 -0.84 -13.41
C GLY A 7 0.09 -0.01 -12.25
N ARG A 8 0.99 0.92 -12.55
CA ARG A 8 1.43 1.93 -11.59
C ARG A 8 1.40 3.32 -12.21
N ALA A 9 1.37 4.34 -11.35
CA ALA A 9 1.56 5.72 -11.77
C ALA A 9 3.05 6.05 -11.90
N GLU A 10 3.39 6.86 -12.89
CA GLU A 10 4.70 7.51 -12.98
C GLU A 10 4.66 8.78 -12.15
N VAL A 11 5.48 8.84 -11.10
CA VAL A 11 5.52 9.96 -10.16
C VAL A 11 6.85 10.69 -10.25
N SER A 12 6.78 12.00 -10.38
CA SER A 12 7.92 12.92 -10.41
C SER A 12 7.54 14.26 -9.78
N PRO A 13 8.47 14.99 -9.16
CA PRO A 13 9.92 14.81 -9.14
C PRO A 13 10.42 13.68 -8.24
N VAL A 14 11.70 13.36 -8.40
CA VAL A 14 12.43 12.43 -7.54
C VAL A 14 13.28 13.24 -6.57
N LEU A 15 13.19 12.94 -5.27
CA LEU A 15 14.01 13.53 -4.21
C LEU A 15 15.04 12.50 -3.75
N ASP A 16 16.33 12.78 -3.91
CA ASP A 16 17.42 11.93 -3.44
C ASP A 16 17.89 12.31 -2.02
N ASN A 17 18.74 11.46 -1.45
CA ASN A 17 19.28 11.68 -0.09
C ASN A 17 20.20 12.90 0.00
N HIS A 18 20.88 13.26 -1.10
CA HIS A 18 21.74 14.44 -1.13
C HIS A 18 20.93 15.73 -1.08
N GLN A 19 19.85 15.81 -1.86
CA GLN A 19 18.91 16.93 -1.80
C GLN A 19 18.24 17.03 -0.42
N LEU A 20 17.87 15.88 0.18
CA LEU A 20 17.24 15.85 1.51
C LEU A 20 18.20 16.34 2.61
N SER A 21 19.50 16.09 2.48
CA SER A 21 20.51 16.59 3.43
C SER A 21 20.65 18.12 3.46
N GLN A 22 20.07 18.82 2.49
CA GLN A 22 19.98 20.29 2.50
C GLN A 22 18.81 20.79 3.37
N LEU A 23 17.85 19.93 3.71
CA LEU A 23 16.66 20.29 4.51
C LEU A 23 16.83 19.92 5.99
N VAL A 24 17.47 18.78 6.27
CA VAL A 24 17.64 18.27 7.65
C VAL A 24 19.05 17.73 7.85
N ASP A 25 19.49 17.69 9.12
CA ASP A 25 20.80 17.13 9.51
C ASP A 25 20.85 15.61 9.28
N THR A 26 21.26 15.21 8.06
CA THR A 26 21.38 13.82 7.62
C THR A 26 22.41 13.71 6.47
N ASN A 27 22.65 12.48 6.01
CA ASN A 27 23.44 12.21 4.79
C ASN A 27 23.01 10.88 4.16
N ASP A 28 23.47 10.62 2.93
CA ASP A 28 23.12 9.42 2.18
C ASP A 28 23.52 8.13 2.90
N GLU A 29 24.72 8.04 3.45
CA GLU A 29 25.20 6.86 4.18
C GLU A 29 24.31 6.55 5.39
N TRP A 30 23.94 7.59 6.15
CA TRP A 30 23.09 7.43 7.33
C TRP A 30 21.69 6.94 6.97
N ILE A 31 21.08 7.48 5.89
CA ILE A 31 19.75 7.07 5.43
C ILE A 31 19.81 5.64 4.88
N THR A 32 20.72 5.38 3.96
CA THR A 32 20.82 4.09 3.25
C THR A 32 21.09 2.93 4.19
N THR A 33 22.05 3.08 5.14
CA THR A 33 22.35 2.04 6.11
C THR A 33 21.20 1.71 7.04
N ARG A 34 20.31 2.68 7.34
CA ARG A 34 19.18 2.50 8.25
C ARG A 34 17.89 2.06 7.57
N THR A 35 17.73 2.41 6.32
CA THR A 35 16.45 2.26 5.63
C THR A 35 16.54 1.46 4.33
N GLY A 36 17.68 1.49 3.66
CA GLY A 36 17.85 1.00 2.29
C GLY A 36 17.35 1.97 1.22
N ILE A 37 16.89 3.19 1.59
CA ILE A 37 16.28 4.16 0.66
C ILE A 37 17.35 5.09 0.10
N HIS A 38 17.41 5.22 -1.23
CA HIS A 38 18.25 6.18 -1.94
C HIS A 38 17.46 7.36 -2.45
N THR A 39 16.25 7.09 -2.96
CA THR A 39 15.36 8.12 -3.51
C THR A 39 13.91 7.90 -3.06
N ARG A 40 13.09 8.96 -3.14
CA ARG A 40 11.63 8.91 -3.03
C ARG A 40 11.01 9.78 -4.10
N ARG A 41 9.83 9.42 -4.53
CA ARG A 41 9.08 10.13 -5.54
C ARG A 41 8.05 11.02 -4.86
N LEU A 42 7.87 12.21 -5.35
CA LEU A 42 6.91 13.19 -4.81
C LEU A 42 5.98 13.63 -5.93
N VAL A 43 4.74 13.91 -5.60
CA VAL A 43 3.80 14.49 -6.57
C VAL A 43 4.23 15.91 -6.95
N SER A 44 3.94 16.29 -8.18
CA SER A 44 4.08 17.67 -8.63
C SER A 44 2.99 18.57 -8.02
N ALA A 45 3.21 19.87 -8.04
CA ALA A 45 2.23 20.83 -7.55
C ALA A 45 0.87 20.64 -8.26
N GLY A 46 -0.19 20.54 -7.47
CA GLY A 46 -1.56 20.36 -7.97
C GLY A 46 -1.97 18.91 -8.24
N GLN A 47 -1.07 17.95 -8.18
CA GLN A 47 -1.42 16.53 -8.26
C GLN A 47 -1.87 15.98 -6.91
N GLY A 48 -2.80 15.03 -6.92
CA GLY A 48 -3.33 14.35 -5.74
C GLY A 48 -3.37 12.83 -5.87
N VAL A 49 -3.95 12.21 -4.86
CA VAL A 49 -4.19 10.75 -4.85
C VAL A 49 -5.02 10.33 -6.05
N THR A 50 -6.05 11.12 -6.39
CA THR A 50 -6.93 10.83 -7.51
C THR A 50 -6.18 10.76 -8.85
N ASP A 51 -5.24 11.70 -9.09
CA ASP A 51 -4.46 11.73 -10.34
C ASP A 51 -3.62 10.46 -10.48
N LEU A 52 -2.93 10.08 -9.40
CA LEU A 52 -2.09 8.89 -9.38
C LEU A 52 -2.92 7.60 -9.51
N ALA A 53 -4.05 7.53 -8.80
CA ALA A 53 -4.94 6.38 -8.82
C ALA A 53 -5.53 6.14 -10.21
N VAL A 54 -5.96 7.20 -10.90
CA VAL A 54 -6.46 7.12 -12.29
C VAL A 54 -5.39 6.58 -13.22
N GLN A 55 -4.18 7.16 -13.18
CA GLN A 55 -3.08 6.70 -14.04
C GLN A 55 -2.72 5.23 -13.80
N ALA A 56 -2.63 4.80 -12.53
CA ALA A 56 -2.37 3.41 -12.18
C ALA A 56 -3.48 2.47 -12.69
N ALA A 57 -4.74 2.89 -12.55
CA ALA A 57 -5.90 2.14 -13.04
C ALA A 57 -5.93 2.00 -14.56
N GLU A 58 -5.67 3.07 -15.31
CA GLU A 58 -5.57 3.05 -16.77
C GLU A 58 -4.49 2.07 -17.26
N ASN A 59 -3.32 2.10 -16.62
CA ASN A 59 -2.23 1.18 -16.93
C ASN A 59 -2.59 -0.27 -16.62
N ALA A 60 -3.30 -0.52 -15.51
CA ALA A 60 -3.76 -1.86 -15.13
C ALA A 60 -4.82 -2.41 -16.09
N LEU A 61 -5.78 -1.57 -16.49
CA LEU A 61 -6.80 -1.94 -17.49
C LEU A 61 -6.17 -2.21 -18.85
N THR A 62 -5.23 -1.37 -19.28
CA THR A 62 -4.48 -1.58 -20.54
C THR A 62 -3.75 -2.94 -20.52
N ALA A 63 -3.08 -3.28 -19.42
CA ALA A 63 -2.40 -4.56 -19.24
C ALA A 63 -3.37 -5.75 -19.28
N ALA A 64 -4.61 -5.56 -18.77
CA ALA A 64 -5.67 -6.57 -18.79
C ALA A 64 -6.41 -6.68 -20.15
N GLY A 65 -6.17 -5.76 -21.09
CA GLY A 65 -6.93 -5.66 -22.34
C GLY A 65 -8.39 -5.24 -22.15
N LEU A 66 -8.65 -4.44 -21.11
CA LEU A 66 -9.99 -3.99 -20.70
C LEU A 66 -10.15 -2.48 -20.86
N THR A 67 -11.41 -2.05 -20.83
CA THR A 67 -11.82 -0.65 -20.84
C THR A 67 -12.41 -0.26 -19.48
N PRO A 68 -12.50 1.03 -19.15
CA PRO A 68 -13.19 1.47 -17.93
C PRO A 68 -14.65 1.02 -17.82
N LEU A 69 -15.33 0.78 -18.94
CA LEU A 69 -16.72 0.31 -18.95
C LEU A 69 -16.89 -1.17 -18.53
N ASP A 70 -15.81 -1.91 -18.50
CA ASP A 70 -15.80 -3.30 -18.03
C ASP A 70 -15.72 -3.40 -16.50
N VAL A 71 -15.35 -2.29 -15.83
CA VAL A 71 -15.18 -2.25 -14.37
C VAL A 71 -16.53 -2.11 -13.68
N GLU A 72 -16.76 -2.96 -12.67
CA GLU A 72 -17.99 -2.96 -11.86
C GLU A 72 -17.73 -2.55 -10.40
N LEU A 73 -16.49 -2.69 -9.91
CA LEU A 73 -16.11 -2.28 -8.56
C LEU A 73 -14.71 -1.64 -8.56
N ILE A 74 -14.57 -0.53 -7.82
CA ILE A 74 -13.29 0.11 -7.50
C ILE A 74 -13.14 0.15 -5.98
N VAL A 75 -12.07 -0.45 -5.47
CA VAL A 75 -11.64 -0.34 -4.07
C VAL A 75 -10.34 0.46 -4.05
N LEU A 76 -10.42 1.70 -3.56
CA LEU A 76 -9.26 2.57 -3.39
C LEU A 76 -8.73 2.46 -1.96
N ALA A 77 -7.61 1.79 -1.78
CA ALA A 77 -6.90 1.73 -0.50
C ALA A 77 -6.01 2.97 -0.35
N THR A 78 -6.41 3.89 0.53
CA THR A 78 -5.69 5.13 0.80
C THR A 78 -5.86 5.58 2.25
N SER A 79 -4.87 6.29 2.77
CA SER A 79 -4.91 7.02 4.05
C SER A 79 -4.79 8.54 3.86
N THR A 80 -4.60 8.97 2.63
CA THR A 80 -4.36 10.37 2.26
C THR A 80 -5.32 10.84 1.15
N PRO A 81 -6.65 10.65 1.32
CA PRO A 81 -7.60 11.02 0.28
C PRO A 81 -7.52 12.52 -0.04
N ASP A 82 -7.93 12.90 -1.25
CA ASP A 82 -7.99 14.31 -1.65
C ASP A 82 -9.18 15.03 -1.01
N ASP A 83 -10.20 14.28 -0.60
CA ASP A 83 -11.39 14.76 0.12
C ASP A 83 -11.67 13.84 1.30
N LEU A 84 -12.09 14.40 2.44
CA LEU A 84 -12.40 13.64 3.66
C LEU A 84 -13.52 12.61 3.45
N PHE A 85 -14.43 12.86 2.51
CA PHE A 85 -15.50 11.92 2.15
C PHE A 85 -15.05 10.81 1.18
N GLY A 86 -13.76 10.78 0.82
CA GLY A 86 -13.15 9.78 -0.05
C GLY A 86 -12.88 10.29 -1.45
N SER A 87 -11.97 9.62 -2.13
CA SER A 87 -11.50 9.96 -3.49
C SER A 87 -11.95 8.96 -4.55
N ALA A 88 -12.43 7.77 -4.16
CA ALA A 88 -12.77 6.69 -5.10
C ALA A 88 -13.86 7.09 -6.12
N SER A 89 -14.86 7.87 -5.70
CA SER A 89 -15.91 8.36 -6.60
C SER A 89 -15.36 9.28 -7.69
N LEU A 90 -14.37 10.11 -7.35
CA LEU A 90 -13.71 10.98 -8.30
C LEU A 90 -12.77 10.18 -9.24
N VAL A 91 -12.12 9.15 -8.72
CA VAL A 91 -11.36 8.19 -9.55
C VAL A 91 -12.29 7.51 -10.55
N GLN A 92 -13.46 7.04 -10.11
CA GLN A 92 -14.47 6.40 -10.94
C GLN A 92 -14.93 7.32 -12.09
N GLU A 93 -15.24 8.57 -11.77
CA GLU A 93 -15.69 9.57 -12.77
C GLU A 93 -14.58 9.89 -13.77
N ARG A 94 -13.35 10.19 -13.29
CA ARG A 94 -12.22 10.56 -14.17
C ARG A 94 -11.77 9.41 -15.06
N LEU A 95 -11.81 8.18 -14.54
CA LEU A 95 -11.52 6.98 -15.31
C LEU A 95 -12.60 6.71 -16.38
N GLY A 96 -13.80 7.23 -16.21
CA GLY A 96 -14.95 6.92 -17.05
C GLY A 96 -15.57 5.55 -16.77
N ALA A 97 -15.35 4.99 -15.60
CA ALA A 97 -15.88 3.69 -15.17
C ALA A 97 -17.35 3.79 -14.74
N LYS A 98 -18.24 4.18 -15.65
CA LYS A 98 -19.63 4.56 -15.38
C LYS A 98 -20.50 3.46 -14.78
N ARG A 99 -20.07 2.20 -14.87
CA ARG A 99 -20.78 1.04 -14.30
C ARG A 99 -20.27 0.66 -12.91
N ALA A 100 -19.13 1.22 -12.50
CA ALA A 100 -18.47 0.83 -11.27
C ALA A 100 -19.10 1.48 -10.04
N VAL A 101 -19.29 0.70 -8.99
CA VAL A 101 -19.38 1.19 -7.61
C VAL A 101 -17.96 1.46 -7.12
N ALA A 102 -17.77 2.57 -6.40
CA ALA A 102 -16.43 2.95 -5.91
C ALA A 102 -16.49 3.41 -4.45
N PHE A 103 -15.52 2.97 -3.66
CA PHE A 103 -15.35 3.41 -2.27
C PHE A 103 -13.89 3.37 -1.83
N ASP A 104 -13.57 4.24 -0.87
CA ASP A 104 -12.27 4.23 -0.19
C ASP A 104 -12.26 3.18 0.91
N LEU A 105 -11.10 2.54 1.11
CA LEU A 105 -10.81 1.65 2.21
C LEU A 105 -9.54 2.14 2.92
N THR A 106 -9.60 2.29 4.23
CA THR A 106 -8.42 2.68 5.01
C THR A 106 -8.01 1.56 5.97
N ALA A 107 -6.77 1.09 5.81
CA ALA A 107 -6.05 0.19 6.71
C ALA A 107 -4.54 0.51 6.65
N ALA A 108 -4.23 1.78 6.49
CA ALA A 108 -2.87 2.31 6.33
C ALA A 108 -2.06 1.52 5.28
N CYS A 109 -0.78 1.24 5.57
CA CYS A 109 0.11 0.54 4.63
C CYS A 109 -0.31 -0.91 4.31
N SER A 110 -1.21 -1.51 5.08
CA SER A 110 -1.83 -2.81 4.75
C SER A 110 -3.09 -2.69 3.87
N GLY A 111 -3.51 -1.46 3.56
CA GLY A 111 -4.77 -1.18 2.86
C GLY A 111 -4.93 -1.93 1.56
N PHE A 112 -3.86 -2.06 0.74
CA PHE A 112 -3.94 -2.83 -0.50
C PHE A 112 -4.28 -4.30 -0.26
N VAL A 113 -3.67 -4.95 0.73
CA VAL A 113 -3.96 -6.36 1.08
C VAL A 113 -5.40 -6.51 1.55
N PHE A 114 -5.88 -5.59 2.39
CA PHE A 114 -7.29 -5.54 2.82
C PHE A 114 -8.24 -5.32 1.63
N GLY A 115 -7.86 -4.45 0.70
CA GLY A 115 -8.60 -4.20 -0.55
C GLY A 115 -8.72 -5.43 -1.43
N VAL A 116 -7.62 -6.17 -1.63
CA VAL A 116 -7.61 -7.43 -2.39
C VAL A 116 -8.54 -8.46 -1.75
N VAL A 117 -8.45 -8.65 -0.42
CA VAL A 117 -9.33 -9.60 0.29
C VAL A 117 -10.79 -9.17 0.18
N THR A 118 -11.09 -7.88 0.33
CA THR A 118 -12.45 -7.33 0.20
C THR A 118 -13.01 -7.57 -1.20
N ALA A 119 -12.25 -7.20 -2.24
CA ALA A 119 -12.64 -7.40 -3.63
C ALA A 119 -12.89 -8.88 -3.97
N ALA A 120 -12.02 -9.76 -3.45
CA ALA A 120 -12.17 -11.20 -3.63
C ALA A 120 -13.48 -11.74 -3.08
N GLN A 121 -14.01 -11.20 -1.96
CA GLN A 121 -15.31 -11.63 -1.43
C GLN A 121 -16.47 -11.24 -2.36
N PHE A 122 -16.44 -10.02 -2.93
CA PHE A 122 -17.45 -9.60 -3.91
C PHE A 122 -17.41 -10.46 -5.19
N LEU A 123 -16.21 -10.81 -5.66
CA LEU A 123 -16.05 -11.71 -6.81
C LEU A 123 -16.57 -13.13 -6.51
N ARG A 124 -16.27 -13.68 -5.32
CA ARG A 124 -16.73 -15.01 -4.88
C ARG A 124 -18.25 -15.11 -4.73
N THR A 125 -18.90 -14.05 -4.29
CA THR A 125 -20.37 -14.00 -4.18
C THR A 125 -21.05 -13.74 -5.51
N GLY A 126 -20.29 -13.41 -6.57
CA GLY A 126 -20.83 -13.02 -7.88
C GLY A 126 -21.56 -11.68 -7.88
N THR A 127 -21.36 -10.86 -6.83
CA THR A 127 -22.01 -9.53 -6.73
C THR A 127 -21.45 -8.56 -7.76
N TYR A 128 -20.13 -8.58 -7.95
CA TYR A 128 -19.43 -7.81 -8.99
C TYR A 128 -18.48 -8.73 -9.76
N GLY A 129 -18.28 -8.37 -11.03
CA GLY A 129 -17.33 -9.02 -11.94
C GLY A 129 -15.95 -8.35 -11.91
N THR A 130 -15.56 -7.65 -12.98
CA THR A 130 -14.26 -7.00 -13.06
C THR A 130 -14.09 -5.92 -11.97
N THR A 131 -13.07 -6.09 -11.14
CA THR A 131 -12.79 -5.23 -9.99
C THR A 131 -11.40 -4.63 -10.09
N LEU A 132 -11.28 -3.33 -9.88
CA LEU A 132 -10.01 -2.62 -9.65
C LEU A 132 -9.73 -2.51 -8.15
N VAL A 133 -8.55 -2.94 -7.73
CA VAL A 133 -8.01 -2.63 -6.40
C VAL A 133 -6.81 -1.73 -6.58
N ILE A 134 -6.89 -0.53 -6.01
CA ILE A 134 -5.88 0.51 -6.15
C ILE A 134 -5.30 0.80 -4.77
N GLY A 135 -3.99 0.79 -4.63
CA GLY A 135 -3.28 1.34 -3.47
C GLY A 135 -2.65 2.66 -3.87
N ALA A 136 -3.00 3.76 -3.20
CA ALA A 136 -2.51 5.09 -3.54
C ALA A 136 -2.37 5.95 -2.28
N ASP A 137 -1.21 6.59 -2.12
CA ASP A 137 -1.00 7.56 -1.04
C ASP A 137 -0.11 8.72 -1.51
N VAL A 138 -0.40 9.92 -1.01
CA VAL A 138 0.41 11.14 -1.13
C VAL A 138 0.83 11.55 0.28
N LEU A 139 1.82 10.83 0.82
CA LEU A 139 2.30 11.05 2.19
C LEU A 139 3.14 12.30 2.34
N SER A 140 3.73 12.81 1.25
CA SER A 140 4.53 14.05 1.24
C SER A 140 3.78 15.26 1.80
N ARG A 141 2.45 15.28 1.72
CA ARG A 141 1.58 16.32 2.29
C ARG A 141 1.52 16.30 3.82
N TRP A 142 1.81 15.16 4.43
CA TRP A 142 1.62 14.89 5.85
C TRP A 142 2.93 14.64 6.60
N VAL A 143 4.06 14.74 5.92
CA VAL A 143 5.39 14.63 6.50
C VAL A 143 5.81 15.99 7.07
N ASP A 144 6.35 15.98 8.28
CA ASP A 144 7.14 17.12 8.77
C ASP A 144 8.54 17.06 8.15
N TRP A 145 8.79 17.93 7.20
CA TRP A 145 10.07 17.98 6.48
C TRP A 145 11.25 18.45 7.33
N GLN A 146 11.01 18.84 8.59
CA GLN A 146 12.04 19.15 9.58
C GLN A 146 12.30 17.98 10.55
N ASP A 147 11.46 16.96 10.53
CA ASP A 147 11.67 15.75 11.34
C ASP A 147 12.35 14.64 10.52
N ARG A 148 13.68 14.51 10.68
CA ARG A 148 14.46 13.47 9.99
C ARG A 148 14.06 12.03 10.31
N ARG A 149 13.22 11.78 11.34
CA ARG A 149 12.74 10.45 11.68
C ARG A 149 11.71 9.94 10.68
N THR A 150 10.98 10.85 10.03
CA THR A 150 9.90 10.54 9.10
C THR A 150 10.18 11.01 7.68
N CYS A 151 10.74 12.22 7.47
CA CYS A 151 10.93 12.79 6.13
C CYS A 151 11.88 11.99 5.23
N ILE A 152 12.77 11.18 5.82
CA ILE A 152 13.69 10.31 5.09
C ILE A 152 13.01 9.04 4.51
N LEU A 153 11.79 8.72 4.94
CA LEU A 153 11.16 7.43 4.65
C LEU A 153 10.16 7.50 3.51
N PHE A 154 9.22 8.46 3.59
CA PHE A 154 7.99 8.41 2.82
C PHE A 154 8.14 9.00 1.41
N GLY A 155 7.47 8.36 0.47
CA GLY A 155 7.26 8.82 -0.89
C GLY A 155 5.79 8.69 -1.28
N ASP A 156 5.45 9.25 -2.44
CA ASP A 156 4.12 9.23 -3.02
C ASP A 156 4.04 8.18 -4.13
N GLY A 157 2.88 7.59 -4.32
CA GLY A 157 2.70 6.61 -5.38
C GLY A 157 1.29 6.06 -5.48
N ALA A 158 1.03 5.40 -6.59
CA ALA A 158 -0.14 4.56 -6.80
C ALA A 158 0.22 3.33 -7.63
N GLY A 159 -0.40 2.21 -7.26
CA GLY A 159 -0.41 0.99 -8.06
C GLY A 159 -1.78 0.36 -8.03
N ALA A 160 -2.12 -0.40 -9.06
CA ALA A 160 -3.43 -1.01 -9.23
C ALA A 160 -3.32 -2.44 -9.76
N VAL A 161 -4.31 -3.25 -9.42
CA VAL A 161 -4.51 -4.57 -10.02
C VAL A 161 -5.95 -4.70 -10.50
N VAL A 162 -6.14 -5.44 -11.60
CA VAL A 162 -7.43 -5.88 -12.08
C VAL A 162 -7.66 -7.31 -11.64
N LEU A 163 -8.76 -7.55 -10.94
CA LEU A 163 -9.23 -8.88 -10.52
C LEU A 163 -10.50 -9.24 -11.29
N GLN A 164 -10.58 -10.48 -11.76
CA GLN A 164 -11.73 -11.00 -12.49
C GLN A 164 -12.22 -12.34 -11.93
N PRO A 165 -13.49 -12.71 -12.13
CA PRO A 165 -13.96 -14.06 -11.87
C PRO A 165 -13.13 -15.09 -12.64
N SER A 166 -12.90 -16.22 -12.03
CA SER A 166 -12.24 -17.37 -12.67
C SER A 166 -12.86 -18.66 -12.14
N PRO A 167 -12.98 -19.72 -12.95
CA PRO A 167 -13.36 -21.05 -12.47
C PRO A 167 -12.30 -21.64 -11.54
N GLU A 168 -11.05 -21.25 -11.70
CA GLU A 168 -9.94 -21.61 -10.82
C GLU A 168 -9.76 -20.58 -9.72
N GLU A 169 -9.45 -21.03 -8.51
CA GLU A 169 -9.26 -20.15 -7.37
C GLU A 169 -7.78 -19.80 -7.23
N HIS A 170 -7.45 -18.54 -7.53
CA HIS A 170 -6.08 -18.01 -7.43
C HIS A 170 -5.81 -17.30 -6.10
N LEU A 171 -6.82 -17.03 -5.25
CA LEU A 171 -6.63 -16.62 -3.87
C LEU A 171 -6.60 -17.87 -2.99
N LEU A 172 -5.41 -18.38 -2.71
CA LEU A 172 -5.22 -19.67 -2.04
C LEU A 172 -5.46 -19.58 -0.53
N GLY A 173 -5.11 -18.44 0.09
CA GLY A 173 -5.31 -18.21 1.51
C GLY A 173 -5.05 -16.75 1.90
N PHE A 174 -5.60 -16.36 3.04
CA PHE A 174 -5.33 -15.01 3.60
C PHE A 174 -5.52 -14.99 5.10
N GLU A 175 -4.91 -13.99 5.74
CA GLU A 175 -5.11 -13.65 7.14
C GLU A 175 -5.07 -12.14 7.31
N LEU A 176 -6.03 -11.56 8.04
CA LEU A 176 -6.07 -10.15 8.41
C LEU A 176 -6.13 -10.03 9.92
N GLN A 177 -5.36 -9.12 10.50
CA GLN A 177 -5.28 -8.89 11.94
C GLN A 177 -5.14 -7.40 12.27
N ASN A 178 -5.57 -7.01 13.47
CA ASN A 178 -5.39 -5.68 14.02
C ASN A 178 -4.89 -5.78 15.48
N ASP A 179 -4.11 -4.79 15.88
CA ASP A 179 -3.70 -4.59 17.27
C ASP A 179 -3.86 -3.10 17.65
N GLY A 180 -5.07 -2.72 18.04
CA GLY A 180 -5.39 -1.34 18.41
C GLY A 180 -4.71 -0.85 19.69
N SER A 181 -4.14 -1.76 20.51
CA SER A 181 -3.43 -1.38 21.73
C SER A 181 -2.13 -0.61 21.46
N GLN A 182 -1.57 -0.75 20.25
CA GLN A 182 -0.36 -0.09 19.79
C GLN A 182 -0.61 1.07 18.83
N ASN A 183 -1.84 1.53 18.68
CA ASN A 183 -2.22 2.59 17.74
C ASN A 183 -1.32 3.83 17.86
N ALA A 184 -0.94 4.23 19.07
CA ALA A 184 -0.09 5.39 19.32
C ALA A 184 1.33 5.30 18.75
N CYS A 185 1.77 4.12 18.25
CA CYS A 185 3.13 3.96 17.72
C CYS A 185 3.31 4.57 16.32
N LEU A 186 2.22 4.73 15.55
CA LEU A 186 2.24 5.32 14.21
C LEU A 186 0.88 5.97 13.97
N THR A 187 0.86 7.30 13.92
CA THR A 187 -0.37 8.08 13.82
C THR A 187 -0.23 9.29 12.90
N LEU A 188 -1.36 9.75 12.42
CA LEU A 188 -1.58 11.04 11.78
C LEU A 188 -2.82 11.65 12.47
N PRO A 189 -2.64 12.22 13.69
CA PRO A 189 -3.75 12.51 14.56
C PRO A 189 -4.47 13.80 14.19
N TYR A 190 -5.82 13.80 14.29
CA TYR A 190 -6.59 15.02 14.27
C TYR A 190 -6.42 15.75 15.62
N GLN A 191 -6.09 17.02 15.57
CA GLN A 191 -5.98 17.88 16.75
C GLN A 191 -6.98 19.02 16.65
N GLY A 192 -8.04 18.95 17.48
CA GLY A 192 -9.05 19.99 17.58
C GLY A 192 -8.85 20.88 18.81
N GLN A 193 -9.17 22.15 18.65
CA GLN A 193 -9.28 23.12 19.74
C GLN A 193 -10.76 23.37 20.07
N PRO A 194 -11.12 23.51 21.34
CA PRO A 194 -12.49 23.81 21.72
C PRO A 194 -12.91 25.18 21.15
N GLN A 195 -14.02 25.22 20.47
CA GLN A 195 -14.64 26.41 19.89
C GLN A 195 -16.08 26.55 20.39
N PRO A 196 -16.39 27.50 21.26
CA PRO A 196 -17.77 27.78 21.67
C PRO A 196 -18.61 28.18 20.45
N LEU A 197 -19.81 27.61 20.36
CA LEU A 197 -20.79 27.98 19.30
C LEU A 197 -21.88 28.91 19.91
N ILE A 198 -22.65 28.39 20.85
CA ILE A 198 -23.73 29.10 21.51
C ILE A 198 -23.95 28.46 22.89
N ASP A 199 -24.17 29.28 23.89
CA ASP A 199 -24.35 28.87 25.28
C ASP A 199 -23.24 27.92 25.76
N GLU A 200 -23.56 26.71 26.20
CA GLU A 200 -22.61 25.68 26.64
C GLU A 200 -22.19 24.73 25.55
N LEU A 201 -22.61 24.93 24.27
CA LEU A 201 -22.26 24.09 23.15
C LEU A 201 -20.85 24.39 22.65
N ILE A 202 -19.99 23.40 22.71
CA ILE A 202 -18.58 23.47 22.24
C ILE A 202 -18.36 22.43 21.17
N VAL A 203 -17.76 22.85 20.04
CA VAL A 203 -17.22 21.96 19.03
C VAL A 203 -15.69 21.97 19.10
N HIS A 204 -15.06 20.94 18.54
CA HIS A 204 -13.61 20.90 18.38
C HIS A 204 -13.25 21.07 16.92
N SER A 205 -12.75 22.25 16.55
CA SER A 205 -12.30 22.59 15.21
C SER A 205 -10.78 22.51 15.15
N GLY A 206 -10.23 21.86 14.12
CA GLY A 206 -8.79 21.68 14.04
C GLY A 206 -8.33 21.07 12.73
N THR A 207 -7.13 20.50 12.76
CA THR A 207 -6.46 19.93 11.58
C THR A 207 -5.79 18.61 11.94
N TYR A 208 -5.49 17.81 10.92
CA TYR A 208 -4.59 16.69 11.06
C TYR A 208 -3.15 17.17 11.24
N GLN A 209 -2.43 16.53 12.16
CA GLN A 209 -1.03 16.78 12.42
C GLN A 209 -0.15 15.93 11.50
N PRO A 210 1.14 16.30 11.31
CA PRO A 210 2.07 15.45 10.56
C PRO A 210 2.18 14.04 11.11
N VAL A 211 2.60 13.11 10.26
CA VAL A 211 2.89 11.72 10.64
C VAL A 211 3.87 11.68 11.81
N TRP A 212 3.45 11.02 12.89
CA TRP A 212 4.30 10.73 14.03
C TRP A 212 4.54 9.22 14.12
N MET A 213 5.78 8.83 14.39
CA MET A 213 6.16 7.41 14.45
C MET A 213 7.21 7.14 15.53
N ASN A 214 6.93 6.12 16.36
CA ASN A 214 7.96 5.45 17.14
C ASN A 214 8.56 4.31 16.30
N GLY A 215 9.60 4.62 15.53
CA GLY A 215 10.19 3.67 14.58
C GLY A 215 10.72 2.39 15.23
N GLN A 216 11.14 2.44 16.50
CA GLN A 216 11.63 1.26 17.23
C GLN A 216 10.51 0.28 17.55
N GLU A 217 9.35 0.78 18.01
CA GLU A 217 8.21 -0.07 18.32
C GLU A 217 7.57 -0.62 17.04
N VAL A 218 7.45 0.21 15.99
CA VAL A 218 6.98 -0.26 14.68
C VAL A 218 7.89 -1.36 14.11
N TYR A 219 9.22 -1.21 14.23
CA TYR A 219 10.17 -2.24 13.83
C TYR A 219 9.97 -3.55 14.60
N LYS A 220 9.92 -3.48 15.94
CA LYS A 220 9.70 -4.67 16.79
C LYS A 220 8.39 -5.38 16.44
N PHE A 221 7.33 -4.61 16.24
CA PHE A 221 6.03 -5.15 15.84
C PHE A 221 6.14 -5.86 14.49
N ALA A 222 6.70 -5.20 13.47
CA ALA A 222 6.79 -5.74 12.12
C ALA A 222 7.57 -7.05 12.07
N VAL A 223 8.79 -7.08 12.63
CA VAL A 223 9.66 -8.28 12.58
C VAL A 223 9.11 -9.46 13.38
N LYS A 224 8.21 -9.20 14.34
CA LYS A 224 7.53 -10.26 15.09
C LYS A 224 6.27 -10.73 14.40
N ARG A 225 5.38 -9.80 14.02
CA ARG A 225 4.00 -10.10 13.65
C ARG A 225 3.82 -10.39 12.16
N VAL A 226 4.65 -9.80 11.28
CA VAL A 226 4.52 -10.05 9.84
C VAL A 226 4.81 -11.51 9.47
N PRO A 227 5.86 -12.16 9.98
CA PRO A 227 6.02 -13.61 9.77
C PRO A 227 4.82 -14.42 10.28
N GLU A 228 4.29 -14.11 11.47
CA GLU A 228 3.16 -14.83 12.06
C GLU A 228 1.89 -14.76 11.19
N VAL A 229 1.60 -13.59 10.59
CA VAL A 229 0.43 -13.45 9.70
C VAL A 229 0.65 -14.14 8.37
N ILE A 230 1.88 -14.14 7.84
CA ILE A 230 2.26 -14.88 6.64
C ILE A 230 2.11 -16.39 6.86
N GLU A 231 2.65 -16.92 7.96
CA GLU A 231 2.53 -18.34 8.30
C GLU A 231 1.07 -18.80 8.43
N LYS A 232 0.20 -17.97 9.03
CA LYS A 232 -1.24 -18.27 9.11
C LYS A 232 -1.92 -18.26 7.73
N ALA A 233 -1.57 -17.31 6.86
CA ALA A 233 -2.10 -17.27 5.51
C ALA A 233 -1.64 -18.49 4.69
N LEU A 234 -0.37 -18.88 4.81
CA LEU A 234 0.20 -20.08 4.19
C LEU A 234 -0.49 -21.36 4.72
N PHE A 235 -0.68 -21.46 6.03
CA PHE A 235 -1.41 -22.60 6.63
C PHE A 235 -2.82 -22.74 6.03
N ARG A 236 -3.55 -21.62 5.84
CA ARG A 236 -4.88 -21.63 5.20
C ARG A 236 -4.82 -22.01 3.72
N ALA A 237 -3.70 -21.73 3.06
CA ALA A 237 -3.45 -22.12 1.68
C ALA A 237 -2.99 -23.60 1.56
N GLY A 238 -2.67 -24.28 2.66
CA GLY A 238 -2.08 -25.62 2.66
C GLY A 238 -0.64 -25.64 2.13
N LEU A 239 0.09 -24.53 2.28
CA LEU A 239 1.45 -24.34 1.77
C LEU A 239 2.41 -24.00 2.91
N ASP A 240 3.71 -24.13 2.63
CA ASP A 240 4.79 -23.61 3.46
C ASP A 240 5.61 -22.51 2.71
N SER A 241 6.50 -21.85 3.41
CA SER A 241 7.29 -20.75 2.86
C SER A 241 8.25 -21.18 1.73
N GLN A 242 8.61 -22.46 1.65
CA GLN A 242 9.54 -22.98 0.63
C GLN A 242 8.82 -23.17 -0.73
N GLN A 243 7.50 -23.29 -0.71
CA GLN A 243 6.66 -23.44 -1.90
C GLN A 243 6.25 -22.09 -2.53
N VAL A 244 6.67 -20.98 -1.92
CA VAL A 244 6.40 -19.63 -2.42
C VAL A 244 7.53 -19.18 -3.34
N ASP A 245 7.21 -18.76 -4.55
CA ASP A 245 8.19 -18.26 -5.50
C ASP A 245 8.69 -16.86 -5.12
N HIS A 246 7.77 -15.94 -4.78
CA HIS A 246 8.12 -14.57 -4.42
C HIS A 246 7.27 -14.03 -3.26
N PHE A 247 7.91 -13.20 -2.44
CA PHE A 247 7.29 -12.42 -1.38
C PHE A 247 7.33 -10.94 -1.76
N VAL A 248 6.17 -10.31 -1.83
CA VAL A 248 5.99 -8.88 -2.11
C VAL A 248 5.39 -8.25 -0.85
N LEU A 249 6.26 -7.76 0.01
CA LEU A 249 5.85 -7.13 1.26
C LEU A 249 5.72 -5.62 1.09
N HIS A 250 4.99 -5.00 2.01
CA HIS A 250 5.02 -3.55 2.15
C HIS A 250 6.46 -3.03 2.28
N GLN A 251 6.82 -2.08 1.43
CA GLN A 251 8.16 -1.50 1.30
C GLN A 251 8.39 -0.41 2.34
N ALA A 252 8.54 -0.79 3.62
CA ALA A 252 8.71 0.17 4.72
C ALA A 252 10.18 0.49 5.04
N ASN A 253 11.01 -0.56 5.08
CA ASN A 253 12.41 -0.48 5.47
C ASN A 253 13.12 -1.79 5.10
N GLN A 254 14.30 -1.73 4.48
CA GLN A 254 15.04 -2.92 4.04
C GLN A 254 15.37 -3.85 5.21
N ARG A 255 15.70 -3.29 6.38
CA ARG A 255 16.01 -4.10 7.58
C ARG A 255 14.82 -4.93 8.07
N ILE A 256 13.58 -4.45 7.83
CA ILE A 256 12.37 -5.22 8.15
C ILE A 256 12.23 -6.37 7.14
N LEU A 257 12.40 -6.10 5.84
CA LEU A 257 12.34 -7.12 4.80
C LEU A 257 13.34 -8.25 5.05
N ASP A 258 14.59 -7.88 5.36
CA ASP A 258 15.66 -8.83 5.67
C ASP A 258 15.35 -9.67 6.92
N ALA A 259 14.84 -9.04 7.98
CA ALA A 259 14.49 -9.74 9.22
C ALA A 259 13.31 -10.71 9.03
N VAL A 260 12.31 -10.32 8.23
CA VAL A 260 11.17 -11.18 7.88
C VAL A 260 11.64 -12.37 7.03
N ALA A 261 12.48 -12.13 6.01
CA ALA A 261 13.05 -13.19 5.18
C ALA A 261 13.84 -14.22 6.02
N ALA A 262 14.71 -13.73 6.93
CA ALA A 262 15.48 -14.58 7.84
C ALA A 262 14.56 -15.43 8.75
N LYS A 263 13.49 -14.84 9.29
CA LYS A 263 12.57 -15.53 10.20
C LYS A 263 11.73 -16.59 9.49
N LEU A 264 11.35 -16.35 8.23
CA LEU A 264 10.66 -17.33 7.39
C LEU A 264 11.60 -18.35 6.74
N SER A 265 12.92 -18.22 6.97
CA SER A 265 13.97 -19.05 6.33
C SER A 265 13.88 -19.00 4.79
N VAL A 266 13.61 -17.82 4.24
CA VAL A 266 13.45 -17.60 2.81
C VAL A 266 14.69 -16.91 2.25
N PRO A 267 15.23 -17.36 1.08
CA PRO A 267 16.34 -16.68 0.45
C PRO A 267 16.01 -15.22 0.12
N PRO A 268 16.92 -14.26 0.33
CA PRO A 268 16.68 -12.84 0.00
C PRO A 268 16.25 -12.61 -1.46
N THR A 269 16.65 -13.46 -2.38
CA THR A 269 16.29 -13.39 -3.81
C THR A 269 14.81 -13.60 -4.09
N ARG A 270 14.06 -14.22 -3.16
CA ARG A 270 12.60 -14.36 -3.25
C ARG A 270 11.85 -13.17 -2.63
N MET A 271 12.53 -12.32 -1.85
CA MET A 271 11.95 -11.11 -1.26
C MET A 271 12.12 -9.95 -2.23
N LEU A 272 11.07 -9.63 -2.99
CA LEU A 272 11.12 -8.55 -3.98
C LEU A 272 11.12 -7.19 -3.29
N SER A 273 11.99 -6.28 -3.75
CA SER A 273 12.08 -4.92 -3.21
C SER A 273 12.42 -3.90 -4.31
N ASN A 274 11.75 -2.77 -4.26
CA ASN A 274 12.05 -1.55 -5.01
C ASN A 274 12.16 -0.33 -4.08
N LEU A 275 12.21 -0.59 -2.77
CA LEU A 275 12.29 0.41 -1.71
C LEU A 275 13.38 1.45 -1.94
N ALA A 276 14.52 1.04 -2.48
CA ALA A 276 15.66 1.92 -2.75
C ALA A 276 15.29 3.12 -3.65
N HIS A 277 14.32 2.96 -4.55
CA HIS A 277 13.95 3.93 -5.57
C HIS A 277 12.63 4.66 -5.31
N TYR A 278 11.75 4.08 -4.49
CA TYR A 278 10.43 4.66 -4.21
C TYR A 278 10.27 5.15 -2.76
N GLY A 279 11.10 4.63 -1.85
CA GLY A 279 10.85 4.82 -0.42
C GLY A 279 9.58 4.09 0.04
N ASN A 280 9.04 4.54 1.15
CA ASN A 280 7.79 4.01 1.70
C ASN A 280 6.59 4.75 1.08
N THR A 281 5.92 4.11 0.14
CA THR A 281 4.71 4.64 -0.51
C THR A 281 3.40 4.07 0.09
N SER A 282 3.44 3.63 1.35
CA SER A 282 2.27 3.14 2.11
C SER A 282 1.49 2.04 1.36
N ALA A 283 0.16 2.21 1.17
CA ALA A 283 -0.70 1.24 0.49
C ALA A 283 -0.31 1.00 -0.99
N ALA A 284 0.38 1.94 -1.62
CA ALA A 284 0.83 1.82 -3.01
C ALA A 284 2.04 0.88 -3.17
N SER A 285 2.80 0.62 -2.10
CA SER A 285 4.11 -0.05 -2.20
C SER A 285 4.04 -1.47 -2.78
N ILE A 286 3.07 -2.27 -2.36
CA ILE A 286 2.87 -3.64 -2.86
C ILE A 286 2.46 -3.63 -4.34
N PRO A 287 1.41 -2.93 -4.78
CA PRO A 287 1.00 -2.97 -6.18
C PRO A 287 2.01 -2.33 -7.12
N ILE A 288 2.81 -1.34 -6.70
CA ILE A 288 3.93 -0.80 -7.50
C ILE A 288 5.00 -1.89 -7.69
N MET A 289 5.39 -2.60 -6.62
CA MET A 289 6.37 -3.68 -6.72
C MET A 289 5.87 -4.84 -7.58
N LEU A 290 4.58 -5.18 -7.48
CA LEU A 290 3.94 -6.19 -8.33
C LEU A 290 4.02 -5.78 -9.81
N ASP A 291 3.62 -4.56 -10.16
CA ASP A 291 3.64 -4.08 -11.54
C ASP A 291 5.06 -4.10 -12.13
N GLU A 292 6.06 -3.67 -11.37
CA GLU A 292 7.47 -3.76 -11.82
C GLU A 292 7.89 -5.20 -12.07
N ALA A 293 7.65 -6.09 -11.11
CA ALA A 293 8.09 -7.48 -11.20
C ALA A 293 7.38 -8.27 -12.30
N VAL A 294 6.14 -7.93 -12.61
CA VAL A 294 5.41 -8.50 -13.75
C VAL A 294 5.96 -7.99 -15.07
N ARG A 295 6.18 -6.67 -15.19
CA ARG A 295 6.69 -6.06 -16.43
C ARG A 295 8.11 -6.48 -16.78
N ASP A 296 8.98 -6.67 -15.80
CA ASP A 296 10.36 -7.10 -16.02
C ASP A 296 10.54 -8.64 -16.05
N GLY A 297 9.44 -9.40 -15.89
CA GLY A 297 9.40 -10.85 -16.02
C GLY A 297 9.88 -11.63 -14.79
N ARG A 298 10.12 -10.97 -13.65
CA ARG A 298 10.42 -11.66 -12.38
C ARG A 298 9.23 -12.47 -11.89
N ILE A 299 8.01 -11.94 -12.06
CA ILE A 299 6.76 -12.67 -11.76
C ILE A 299 6.15 -13.17 -13.06
N GLN A 300 5.86 -14.47 -13.10
CA GLN A 300 5.31 -15.16 -14.28
C GLN A 300 4.01 -15.91 -13.89
N PRO A 301 3.10 -16.14 -14.86
CA PRO A 301 1.91 -16.94 -14.64
C PRO A 301 2.20 -18.31 -14.03
N GLY A 302 1.36 -18.72 -13.09
CA GLY A 302 1.48 -19.99 -12.36
C GLY A 302 2.32 -19.93 -11.09
N GLN A 303 3.10 -18.88 -10.87
CA GLN A 303 3.92 -18.73 -9.66
C GLN A 303 3.06 -18.43 -8.42
N THR A 304 3.50 -18.95 -7.28
CA THR A 304 2.90 -18.69 -5.98
C THR A 304 3.52 -17.46 -5.33
N LEU A 305 2.69 -16.49 -4.97
CA LEU A 305 3.09 -15.24 -4.34
C LEU A 305 2.52 -15.12 -2.93
N VAL A 306 3.27 -14.47 -2.05
CA VAL A 306 2.78 -13.92 -0.79
C VAL A 306 2.83 -12.41 -0.86
N LEU A 307 1.67 -11.75 -0.69
CA LEU A 307 1.56 -10.30 -0.51
C LEU A 307 1.30 -10.03 0.96
N ALA A 308 2.12 -9.21 1.62
CA ALA A 308 1.90 -8.92 3.03
C ALA A 308 2.12 -7.44 3.36
N GLY A 309 1.16 -6.84 4.06
CA GLY A 309 1.16 -5.47 4.50
C GLY A 309 1.07 -5.34 6.01
N PHE A 310 1.64 -4.27 6.54
CA PHE A 310 1.52 -3.87 7.94
C PHE A 310 1.60 -2.34 8.01
N GLY A 311 0.94 -1.73 8.97
CA GLY A 311 0.89 -0.28 9.07
C GLY A 311 0.20 0.23 10.34
N ALA A 312 -0.12 1.51 10.31
CA ALA A 312 -0.83 2.17 11.41
C ALA A 312 -2.14 1.46 11.78
N GLY A 313 -2.50 1.57 13.07
CA GLY A 313 -3.70 0.93 13.60
C GLY A 313 -3.42 0.11 14.87
N LEU A 314 -2.44 -0.78 15.08
CA LEU A 314 -1.65 -1.35 13.99
C LEU A 314 -2.46 -2.38 13.23
N THR A 315 -2.32 -2.38 11.93
CA THR A 315 -2.97 -3.33 11.02
C THR A 315 -1.95 -4.21 10.34
N LEU A 316 -2.30 -5.44 10.01
CA LEU A 316 -1.46 -6.34 9.23
C LEU A 316 -2.31 -7.35 8.46
N GLY A 317 -1.83 -7.79 7.34
CA GLY A 317 -2.49 -8.78 6.52
C GLY A 317 -1.53 -9.49 5.59
N ALA A 318 -1.87 -10.74 5.24
CA ALA A 318 -1.18 -11.49 4.20
C ALA A 318 -2.17 -12.19 3.29
N VAL A 319 -1.83 -12.26 2.02
CA VAL A 319 -2.52 -13.00 0.97
C VAL A 319 -1.54 -13.96 0.34
N VAL A 320 -1.96 -15.21 0.16
CA VAL A 320 -1.26 -16.22 -0.64
C VAL A 320 -2.06 -16.40 -1.92
N CYS A 321 -1.42 -16.23 -3.05
CA CYS A 321 -2.10 -16.34 -4.34
C CYS A 321 -1.23 -17.01 -5.40
N GLN A 322 -1.88 -17.56 -6.42
CA GLN A 322 -1.25 -17.97 -7.66
C GLN A 322 -1.40 -16.84 -8.67
N TRP A 323 -0.31 -16.46 -9.32
CA TRP A 323 -0.32 -15.40 -10.32
C TRP A 323 -0.88 -15.89 -11.66
N GLY A 324 -1.81 -15.11 -12.28
CA GLY A 324 -2.39 -15.41 -13.60
C GLY A 324 -3.91 -15.49 -13.62
#